data_c23344ff885a4ec8b9ca5010a0b3bd76
#
_entry.id   c23344ff885a4ec8b9ca5010a0b3bd76
#
_cell.length_a   1.000
_cell.length_b   1.000
_cell.length_c   1.000
_cell.angle_alpha   90.00
_cell.angle_beta   90.00
_cell.angle_gamma   90.00
#
_symmetry.space_group_name_H-M   'P 1'
#
loop_
_entity.id
_entity.type
_entity.pdbx_description
1 polymer ?
#
loop_
_entity_poly.entity_id
_entity_poly.type
_entity_poly.pdbx_seq_one_letter_code
_entity_poly.pdbx_strand_id
1 'polypeptide(L)'
;MTQEKTIEKFKNIFNEYIQRPGAKELLAWMEQNRFFEAPASKRHHGAKPGGLVEHSVNVFNRLLWLNTEEEKRRQCPQYDLETVAVSGLLHDLCKIDAYEDVGESQHIYRLTGSFPSGHGEKSVILILQFMRLTQDEILAIRWHMGQYDFYARGGGYDLDNAFRRCKLAVMLHLADMMAAHFDEMEDRNEQISIDNRYAGRWQWLYDQESG
;
A
#
# COMPACT_ATOMS: atom_id res chain seq x y z
N MET A 1 6.98 15.39 6.22
CA MET A 1 8.40 14.97 6.08
C MET A 1 8.88 15.47 4.72
N THR A 2 10.16 15.85 4.52
CA THR A 2 10.65 16.19 3.16
C THR A 2 10.76 14.92 2.32
N GLN A 3 10.61 15.05 0.99
CA GLN A 3 10.74 13.91 0.07
C GLN A 3 12.08 13.17 0.23
N GLU A 4 13.18 13.91 0.39
CA GLU A 4 14.51 13.33 0.62
C GLU A 4 14.57 12.41 1.85
N LYS A 5 13.99 12.86 2.98
CA LYS A 5 13.91 12.04 4.21
C LYS A 5 13.03 10.80 4.03
N THR A 6 11.99 10.89 3.22
CA THR A 6 11.13 9.74 2.90
C THR A 6 11.88 8.72 2.06
N ILE A 7 12.64 9.19 1.04
CA ILE A 7 13.50 8.32 0.21
C ILE A 7 14.57 7.64 1.07
N GLU A 8 15.24 8.40 1.93
CA GLU A 8 16.23 7.84 2.86
C GLU A 8 15.60 6.77 3.77
N LYS A 9 14.44 7.05 4.35
CA LYS A 9 13.70 6.08 5.18
C LYS A 9 13.35 4.82 4.39
N PHE A 10 12.84 4.93 3.17
CA PHE A 10 12.54 3.80 2.31
C PHE A 10 13.79 2.94 2.08
N LYS A 11 14.91 3.56 1.67
CA LYS A 11 16.17 2.86 1.40
C LYS A 11 16.74 2.17 2.64
N ASN A 12 16.63 2.81 3.80
CA ASN A 12 17.07 2.22 5.07
C ASN A 12 16.25 0.97 5.40
N ILE A 13 14.91 1.05 5.32
CA ILE A 13 14.02 -0.11 5.54
C ILE A 13 14.32 -1.20 4.52
N PHE A 14 14.43 -0.84 3.24
CA PHE A 14 14.72 -1.80 2.17
C PHE A 14 16.04 -2.53 2.42
N ASN A 15 17.12 -1.80 2.67
CA ASN A 15 18.45 -2.38 2.89
C ASN A 15 18.58 -3.15 4.21
N GLU A 16 17.80 -2.80 5.24
CA GLU A 16 17.80 -3.50 6.52
C GLU A 16 17.08 -4.84 6.43
N TYR A 17 15.90 -4.89 5.80
CA TYR A 17 15.03 -6.06 5.87
C TYR A 17 15.05 -6.93 4.62
N ILE A 18 15.31 -6.40 3.41
CA ILE A 18 15.26 -7.18 2.17
C ILE A 18 16.67 -7.60 1.77
N GLN A 19 17.05 -8.83 2.15
CA GLN A 19 18.39 -9.36 1.97
C GLN A 19 18.51 -10.48 0.92
N ARG A 20 17.40 -10.87 0.32
CA ARG A 20 17.38 -11.96 -0.67
C ARG A 20 18.11 -11.59 -1.97
N PRO A 21 18.63 -12.61 -2.71
CA PRO A 21 19.29 -12.37 -4.00
C PRO A 21 18.42 -11.58 -4.97
N GLY A 22 19.01 -10.58 -5.62
CA GLY A 22 18.34 -9.69 -6.57
C GLY A 22 17.74 -8.42 -5.95
N ALA A 23 17.73 -8.29 -4.63
CA ALA A 23 17.18 -7.10 -3.95
C ALA A 23 17.94 -5.81 -4.31
N LYS A 24 19.27 -5.86 -4.35
CA LYS A 24 20.10 -4.69 -4.69
C LYS A 24 19.91 -4.27 -6.14
N GLU A 25 19.78 -5.22 -7.05
CA GLU A 25 19.51 -4.99 -8.46
C GLU A 25 18.14 -4.38 -8.67
N LEU A 26 17.13 -4.84 -7.91
CA LEU A 26 15.80 -4.25 -7.92
C LEU A 26 15.83 -2.79 -7.43
N LEU A 27 16.49 -2.51 -6.31
CA LEU A 27 16.59 -1.15 -5.78
C LEU A 27 17.29 -0.21 -6.78
N ALA A 28 18.40 -0.65 -7.38
CA ALA A 28 19.11 0.12 -8.40
C ALA A 28 18.23 0.37 -9.64
N TRP A 29 17.44 -0.63 -10.07
CA TRP A 29 16.49 -0.47 -11.16
C TRP A 29 15.37 0.52 -10.82
N MET A 30 14.83 0.49 -9.59
CA MET A 30 13.82 1.44 -9.12
C MET A 30 14.34 2.88 -9.15
N GLU A 31 15.61 3.10 -8.74
CA GLU A 31 16.27 4.42 -8.81
C GLU A 31 16.38 4.92 -10.25
N GLN A 32 16.81 4.07 -11.17
CA GLN A 32 16.99 4.41 -12.58
C GLN A 32 15.67 4.66 -13.31
N ASN A 33 14.57 4.07 -12.84
CA ASN A 33 13.25 4.14 -13.47
C ASN A 33 12.27 5.06 -12.73
N ARG A 34 12.78 6.02 -11.95
CA ARG A 34 12.01 7.12 -11.36
C ARG A 34 10.97 6.70 -10.32
N PHE A 35 11.14 5.56 -9.65
CA PHE A 35 10.24 5.13 -8.58
C PHE A 35 10.06 6.20 -7.49
N PHE A 36 11.15 6.87 -7.12
CA PHE A 36 11.17 7.88 -6.06
C PHE A 36 10.55 9.23 -6.46
N GLU A 37 10.22 9.40 -7.73
CA GLU A 37 9.56 10.59 -8.26
C GLU A 37 8.09 10.32 -8.61
N ALA A 38 7.72 9.05 -8.77
CA ALA A 38 6.39 8.65 -9.20
C ALA A 38 5.29 9.06 -8.21
N PRO A 39 4.09 9.44 -8.69
CA PRO A 39 2.92 9.66 -7.85
C PRO A 39 2.26 8.33 -7.45
N ALA A 40 1.61 8.30 -6.29
CA ALA A 40 0.84 7.13 -5.86
C ALA A 40 -0.51 7.01 -6.57
N SER A 41 -1.09 8.12 -7.01
CA SER A 41 -2.39 8.13 -7.68
C SER A 41 -2.50 9.28 -8.68
N LYS A 42 -3.59 9.26 -9.47
CA LYS A 42 -3.89 10.33 -10.43
C LYS A 42 -4.44 11.61 -9.77
N ARG A 43 -5.30 11.50 -8.76
CA ARG A 43 -6.09 12.60 -8.20
C ARG A 43 -6.36 12.49 -6.70
N HIS A 44 -6.03 11.36 -6.09
CA HIS A 44 -6.32 11.07 -4.69
C HIS A 44 -5.05 11.21 -3.83
N HIS A 45 -4.93 10.38 -2.82
CA HIS A 45 -3.76 10.33 -1.96
C HIS A 45 -2.45 10.23 -2.78
N GLY A 46 -1.42 10.97 -2.40
CA GLY A 46 -0.11 10.92 -3.04
C GLY A 46 -0.07 11.31 -4.52
N ALA A 47 -1.02 12.12 -5.03
CA ALA A 47 -1.00 12.68 -6.39
C ALA A 47 0.02 13.82 -6.51
N LYS A 48 1.27 13.55 -6.17
CA LYS A 48 2.40 14.50 -6.18
C LYS A 48 3.70 13.75 -6.48
N PRO A 49 4.78 14.45 -6.92
CA PRO A 49 6.10 13.84 -7.03
C PRO A 49 6.51 13.19 -5.70
N GLY A 50 7.02 11.96 -5.76
CA GLY A 50 7.40 11.19 -4.58
C GLY A 50 6.22 10.63 -3.77
N GLY A 51 4.99 10.77 -4.24
CA GLY A 51 3.81 10.20 -3.57
C GLY A 51 3.89 8.68 -3.44
N LEU A 52 4.44 7.98 -4.44
CA LEU A 52 4.57 6.52 -4.42
C LEU A 52 5.51 6.04 -3.30
N VAL A 53 6.67 6.66 -3.13
CA VAL A 53 7.60 6.28 -2.07
C VAL A 53 7.04 6.59 -0.67
N GLU A 54 6.32 7.70 -0.52
CA GLU A 54 5.64 8.05 0.74
C GLU A 54 4.56 7.02 1.09
N HIS A 55 3.71 6.67 0.13
CA HIS A 55 2.70 5.64 0.25
C HIS A 55 3.30 4.28 0.63
N SER A 56 4.34 3.84 -0.09
CA SER A 56 5.02 2.57 0.20
C SER A 56 5.54 2.49 1.65
N VAL A 57 6.13 3.58 2.16
CA VAL A 57 6.60 3.65 3.55
C VAL A 57 5.44 3.61 4.54
N ASN A 58 4.35 4.30 4.26
CA ASN A 58 3.16 4.31 5.11
C ASN A 58 2.52 2.91 5.16
N VAL A 59 2.37 2.26 4.01
CA VAL A 59 1.84 0.88 3.93
C VAL A 59 2.74 -0.10 4.69
N PHE A 60 4.06 0.00 4.55
CA PHE A 60 4.99 -0.81 5.35
C PHE A 60 4.77 -0.61 6.85
N ASN A 61 4.68 0.63 7.33
CA ASN A 61 4.48 0.93 8.75
C ASN A 61 3.13 0.35 9.26
N ARG A 62 2.05 0.47 8.48
CA ARG A 62 0.75 -0.09 8.82
C ARG A 62 0.74 -1.61 8.81
N LEU A 63 1.39 -2.23 7.82
CA LEU A 63 1.52 -3.69 7.73
C LEU A 63 2.36 -4.25 8.89
N LEU A 64 3.47 -3.59 9.23
CA LEU A 64 4.30 -3.95 10.38
C LEU A 64 3.50 -3.87 11.68
N TRP A 65 2.74 -2.81 11.87
CA TRP A 65 1.87 -2.67 13.04
C TRP A 65 0.82 -3.79 13.09
N LEU A 66 0.10 -4.08 12.00
CA LEU A 66 -0.89 -5.17 11.93
C LEU A 66 -0.24 -6.53 12.24
N ASN A 67 0.94 -6.80 11.65
CA ASN A 67 1.67 -8.05 11.90
C ASN A 67 2.04 -8.21 13.38
N THR A 68 2.54 -7.13 14.01
CA THR A 68 2.92 -7.11 15.42
C THR A 68 1.71 -7.30 16.37
N GLU A 69 0.59 -6.65 16.08
CA GLU A 69 -0.62 -6.78 16.91
C GLU A 69 -1.24 -8.18 16.77
N GLU A 70 -1.24 -8.77 15.57
CA GLU A 70 -1.70 -10.16 15.40
C GLU A 70 -0.75 -11.16 16.06
N GLU A 71 0.56 -10.94 16.06
CA GLU A 71 1.53 -11.75 16.78
C GLU A 71 1.25 -11.73 18.28
N LYS A 72 1.08 -10.56 18.89
CA LYS A 72 0.73 -10.39 20.31
C LYS A 72 -0.59 -11.08 20.63
N ARG A 73 -1.63 -10.85 19.83
CA ARG A 73 -2.97 -11.41 20.05
C ARG A 73 -2.98 -12.95 19.98
N ARG A 74 -2.19 -13.53 19.08
CA ARG A 74 -2.12 -14.97 18.86
C ARG A 74 -1.03 -15.66 19.68
N GLN A 75 -0.13 -14.92 20.29
CA GLN A 75 1.06 -15.40 21.00
C GLN A 75 1.93 -16.32 20.11
N CYS A 76 2.02 -16.04 18.83
CA CYS A 76 2.87 -16.75 17.88
C CYS A 76 3.32 -15.81 16.74
N PRO A 77 4.55 -16.00 16.21
CA PRO A 77 5.02 -15.25 15.06
C PRO A 77 4.04 -15.34 13.88
N GLN A 78 3.86 -14.24 13.17
CA GLN A 78 3.02 -14.22 11.97
C GLN A 78 3.91 -14.29 10.72
N TYR A 79 4.43 -13.15 10.25
CA TYR A 79 5.34 -13.08 9.11
C TYR A 79 6.66 -12.45 9.54
N ASP A 80 7.77 -12.91 8.95
CA ASP A 80 9.08 -12.30 9.17
C ASP A 80 9.14 -10.88 8.60
N LEU A 81 10.12 -10.09 9.07
CA LEU A 81 10.26 -8.70 8.69
C LEU A 81 10.62 -8.50 7.21
N GLU A 82 11.30 -9.48 6.58
CA GLU A 82 11.59 -9.42 5.15
C GLU A 82 10.30 -9.54 4.33
N THR A 83 9.43 -10.49 4.66
CA THR A 83 8.11 -10.67 4.03
C THR A 83 7.23 -9.42 4.19
N VAL A 84 7.23 -8.81 5.39
CA VAL A 84 6.51 -7.56 5.66
C VAL A 84 7.07 -6.41 4.82
N ALA A 85 8.41 -6.28 4.74
CA ALA A 85 9.05 -5.23 3.97
C ALA A 85 8.84 -5.39 2.46
N VAL A 86 9.00 -6.60 1.92
CA VAL A 86 8.74 -6.91 0.50
C VAL A 86 7.30 -6.56 0.15
N SER A 87 6.34 -7.03 0.94
CA SER A 87 4.92 -6.82 0.65
C SER A 87 4.54 -5.34 0.78
N GLY A 88 4.93 -4.67 1.87
CA GLY A 88 4.56 -3.28 2.13
C GLY A 88 5.23 -2.28 1.20
N LEU A 89 6.56 -2.42 0.96
CA LEU A 89 7.30 -1.46 0.14
C LEU A 89 7.06 -1.62 -1.37
N LEU A 90 6.74 -2.84 -1.84
CA LEU A 90 6.75 -3.16 -3.27
C LEU A 90 5.38 -3.49 -3.86
N HIS A 91 4.29 -3.48 -3.05
CA HIS A 91 2.96 -3.86 -3.54
C HIS A 91 2.51 -3.06 -4.77
N ASP A 92 2.87 -1.80 -4.82
CA ASP A 92 2.51 -0.83 -5.86
C ASP A 92 3.65 -0.48 -6.83
N LEU A 93 4.67 -1.35 -6.95
CA LEU A 93 5.78 -1.15 -7.87
C LEU A 93 5.34 -0.89 -9.31
N CYS A 94 4.19 -1.41 -9.70
CA CYS A 94 3.55 -1.20 -11.00
C CYS A 94 3.33 0.28 -11.34
N LYS A 95 3.25 1.16 -10.35
CA LYS A 95 2.97 2.60 -10.55
C LYS A 95 4.18 3.39 -11.04
N ILE A 96 5.35 2.77 -11.10
CA ILE A 96 6.61 3.40 -11.53
C ILE A 96 6.51 4.11 -12.90
N ASP A 97 5.67 3.59 -13.78
CA ASP A 97 5.43 4.10 -15.13
C ASP A 97 3.93 4.27 -15.46
N ALA A 98 3.08 4.18 -14.45
CA ALA A 98 1.63 4.21 -14.65
C ALA A 98 1.11 5.62 -15.01
N TYR A 99 1.83 6.66 -14.63
CA TYR A 99 1.38 8.05 -14.78
C TYR A 99 2.43 8.90 -15.47
N GLU A 100 1.97 9.78 -16.36
CA GLU A 100 2.74 10.89 -16.91
C GLU A 100 2.19 12.21 -16.39
N ASP A 101 3.07 13.16 -16.08
CA ASP A 101 2.68 14.52 -15.72
C ASP A 101 2.47 15.32 -16.99
N VAL A 102 1.27 15.85 -17.17
CA VAL A 102 0.87 16.65 -18.33
C VAL A 102 0.53 18.10 -17.94
N GLY A 103 0.81 18.49 -16.70
CA GLY A 103 0.55 19.83 -16.19
C GLY A 103 1.71 20.79 -16.51
N GLU A 104 1.38 22.04 -16.84
CA GLU A 104 2.37 23.11 -17.08
C GLU A 104 2.68 23.92 -15.81
N SER A 105 1.67 24.24 -15.02
CA SER A 105 1.78 25.08 -13.81
C SER A 105 1.52 24.35 -12.52
N GLN A 106 0.83 23.24 -12.58
CA GLN A 106 0.57 22.32 -11.46
C GLN A 106 0.61 20.89 -11.95
N HIS A 107 0.94 19.94 -11.09
CA HIS A 107 0.99 18.53 -11.47
C HIS A 107 -0.39 18.00 -11.83
N ILE A 108 -0.53 17.50 -13.04
CA ILE A 108 -1.72 16.83 -13.57
C ILE A 108 -1.30 15.50 -14.15
N TYR A 109 -1.74 14.41 -13.54
CA TYR A 109 -1.33 13.07 -13.94
C TYR A 109 -2.35 12.40 -14.87
N ARG A 110 -1.85 11.78 -15.93
CA ARG A 110 -2.61 10.96 -16.88
C ARG A 110 -2.06 9.53 -16.88
N LEU A 111 -2.94 8.54 -17.00
CA LEU A 111 -2.53 7.14 -17.16
C LEU A 111 -1.83 6.95 -18.51
N THR A 112 -0.67 6.28 -18.49
CA THR A 112 0.11 5.99 -19.70
C THR A 112 -0.46 4.82 -20.49
N GLY A 113 -1.14 3.87 -19.83
CA GLY A 113 -1.64 2.65 -20.46
C GLY A 113 -0.54 1.69 -20.94
N SER A 114 0.69 1.88 -20.47
CA SER A 114 1.89 1.19 -20.99
C SER A 114 1.88 -0.32 -20.78
N PHE A 115 1.15 -0.81 -19.78
CA PHE A 115 1.08 -2.25 -19.47
C PHE A 115 -0.35 -2.65 -19.09
N PRO A 116 -1.08 -3.39 -19.94
CA PRO A 116 -2.51 -3.66 -19.78
C PRO A 116 -2.83 -4.81 -18.84
N SER A 117 -2.16 -4.94 -17.70
CA SER A 117 -2.51 -5.90 -16.65
C SER A 117 -2.95 -5.17 -15.37
N GLY A 118 -3.55 -5.90 -14.44
CA GLY A 118 -3.94 -5.35 -13.14
C GLY A 118 -2.74 -4.86 -12.32
N HIS A 119 -3.00 -4.01 -11.34
CA HIS A 119 -1.95 -3.43 -10.49
C HIS A 119 -1.11 -4.52 -9.80
N GLY A 120 -1.77 -5.45 -9.12
CA GLY A 120 -1.07 -6.50 -8.37
C GLY A 120 -0.26 -7.42 -9.27
N GLU A 121 -0.81 -7.83 -10.43
CA GLU A 121 -0.10 -8.69 -11.39
C GLU A 121 1.17 -8.01 -11.91
N LYS A 122 1.07 -6.75 -12.31
CA LYS A 122 2.22 -6.01 -12.82
C LYS A 122 3.31 -5.86 -11.76
N SER A 123 2.95 -5.55 -10.51
CA SER A 123 3.92 -5.47 -9.40
C SER A 123 4.63 -6.80 -9.19
N VAL A 124 3.89 -7.92 -9.12
CA VAL A 124 4.48 -9.26 -8.99
C VAL A 124 5.41 -9.57 -10.15
N ILE A 125 4.99 -9.32 -11.41
CA ILE A 125 5.81 -9.57 -12.60
C ILE A 125 7.11 -8.77 -12.56
N LEU A 126 7.07 -7.49 -12.19
CA LEU A 126 8.25 -6.64 -12.11
C LEU A 126 9.22 -7.11 -11.03
N ILE A 127 8.73 -7.47 -9.84
CA ILE A 127 9.58 -7.95 -8.74
C ILE A 127 10.25 -9.27 -9.13
N LEU A 128 9.51 -10.21 -9.74
CA LEU A 128 10.01 -11.52 -10.14
C LEU A 128 11.12 -11.48 -11.21
N GLN A 129 11.30 -10.35 -11.91
CA GLN A 129 12.44 -10.16 -12.80
C GLN A 129 13.77 -10.06 -12.06
N PHE A 130 13.74 -9.73 -10.78
CA PHE A 130 14.93 -9.50 -9.97
C PHE A 130 15.07 -10.49 -8.82
N MET A 131 13.99 -10.74 -8.08
CA MET A 131 14.05 -11.59 -6.90
C MET A 131 12.84 -12.52 -6.80
N ARG A 132 13.02 -13.64 -6.12
CA ARG A 132 11.93 -14.60 -5.87
C ARG A 132 10.96 -14.03 -4.82
N LEU A 133 9.69 -14.34 -5.01
CA LEU A 133 8.62 -14.10 -4.04
C LEU A 133 8.12 -15.44 -3.48
N THR A 134 7.72 -15.44 -2.21
CA THR A 134 6.97 -16.54 -1.61
C THR A 134 5.54 -16.55 -2.15
N GLN A 135 4.83 -17.65 -1.98
CA GLN A 135 3.43 -17.75 -2.40
C GLN A 135 2.55 -16.73 -1.68
N ASP A 136 2.79 -16.48 -0.39
CA ASP A 136 2.02 -15.52 0.41
C ASP A 136 2.29 -14.09 -0.04
N GLU A 137 3.54 -13.73 -0.37
CA GLU A 137 3.89 -12.42 -0.94
C GLU A 137 3.21 -12.21 -2.31
N ILE A 138 3.22 -13.22 -3.18
CA ILE A 138 2.52 -13.16 -4.47
C ILE A 138 1.02 -12.93 -4.27
N LEU A 139 0.38 -13.70 -3.40
CA LEU A 139 -1.05 -13.56 -3.12
C LEU A 139 -1.37 -12.20 -2.50
N ALA A 140 -0.54 -11.73 -1.56
CA ALA A 140 -0.73 -10.44 -0.91
C ALA A 140 -0.61 -9.29 -1.91
N ILE A 141 0.49 -9.23 -2.67
CA ILE A 141 0.72 -8.17 -3.67
C ILE A 141 -0.34 -8.25 -4.78
N ARG A 142 -0.68 -9.45 -5.27
CA ARG A 142 -1.67 -9.61 -6.33
C ARG A 142 -3.05 -9.09 -5.92
N TRP A 143 -3.46 -9.30 -4.68
CA TRP A 143 -4.83 -9.05 -4.23
C TRP A 143 -4.96 -7.86 -3.27
N HIS A 144 -3.90 -7.01 -3.11
CA HIS A 144 -3.93 -5.87 -2.20
C HIS A 144 -5.06 -4.88 -2.48
N MET A 145 -5.44 -4.70 -3.75
CA MET A 145 -6.55 -3.83 -4.15
C MET A 145 -7.93 -4.33 -3.68
N GLY A 146 -8.05 -5.58 -3.24
CA GLY A 146 -9.31 -6.16 -2.78
C GLY A 146 -10.42 -6.01 -3.82
N GLN A 147 -11.59 -5.55 -3.41
CA GLN A 147 -12.75 -5.34 -4.29
C GLN A 147 -12.58 -4.18 -5.30
N TYR A 148 -11.53 -3.37 -5.20
CA TYR A 148 -11.21 -2.36 -6.21
C TYR A 148 -10.51 -2.96 -7.43
N ASP A 149 -10.02 -4.20 -7.33
CA ASP A 149 -9.43 -4.93 -8.44
C ASP A 149 -10.48 -5.24 -9.53
N PHE A 150 -10.12 -5.07 -10.79
CA PHE A 150 -11.04 -5.27 -11.92
C PHE A 150 -11.57 -6.70 -12.00
N TYR A 151 -10.71 -7.70 -11.79
CA TYR A 151 -11.08 -9.11 -11.83
C TYR A 151 -11.96 -9.52 -10.65
N ALA A 152 -11.71 -8.94 -9.45
CA ALA A 152 -12.55 -9.16 -8.30
C ALA A 152 -14.00 -8.68 -8.53
N ARG A 153 -14.17 -7.55 -9.21
CA ARG A 153 -15.49 -7.00 -9.59
C ARG A 153 -16.25 -7.86 -10.61
N GLY A 154 -15.53 -8.68 -11.38
CA GLY A 154 -16.12 -9.61 -12.33
C GLY A 154 -16.85 -10.80 -11.74
N GLY A 155 -16.94 -10.92 -10.41
CA GLY A 155 -17.69 -11.96 -9.70
C GLY A 155 -16.96 -13.29 -9.54
N GLY A 156 -15.63 -13.32 -9.74
CA GLY A 156 -14.82 -14.49 -9.45
C GLY A 156 -14.59 -14.69 -7.94
N TYR A 157 -14.38 -15.94 -7.51
CA TYR A 157 -14.10 -16.28 -6.11
C TYR A 157 -12.63 -16.18 -5.73
N ASP A 158 -11.74 -15.74 -6.63
CA ASP A 158 -10.29 -15.80 -6.43
C ASP A 158 -9.80 -14.87 -5.33
N LEU A 159 -10.39 -13.69 -5.19
CA LEU A 159 -10.12 -12.77 -4.09
C LEU A 159 -10.49 -13.40 -2.74
N ASP A 160 -11.70 -13.94 -2.63
CA ASP A 160 -12.18 -14.59 -1.40
C ASP A 160 -11.31 -15.80 -1.03
N ASN A 161 -10.94 -16.61 -2.02
CA ASN A 161 -10.03 -17.72 -1.85
C ASN A 161 -8.64 -17.29 -1.40
N ALA A 162 -8.09 -16.19 -1.98
CA ALA A 162 -6.81 -15.63 -1.57
C ALA A 162 -6.85 -15.14 -0.11
N PHE A 163 -7.89 -14.40 0.27
CA PHE A 163 -8.06 -13.89 1.64
C PHE A 163 -8.27 -15.01 2.68
N ARG A 164 -8.97 -16.08 2.33
CA ARG A 164 -9.12 -17.26 3.21
C ARG A 164 -7.80 -18.00 3.40
N ARG A 165 -6.98 -18.09 2.35
CA ARG A 165 -5.73 -18.83 2.35
C ARG A 165 -4.56 -18.06 2.95
N CYS A 166 -4.47 -16.75 2.68
CA CYS A 166 -3.31 -15.91 2.96
C CYS A 166 -3.71 -14.73 3.84
N LYS A 167 -3.31 -14.75 5.10
CA LYS A 167 -3.57 -13.65 6.04
C LYS A 167 -2.81 -12.38 5.64
N LEU A 168 -1.61 -12.53 5.06
CA LEU A 168 -0.82 -11.41 4.57
C LEU A 168 -1.59 -10.60 3.52
N ALA A 169 -2.36 -11.27 2.65
CA ALA A 169 -3.20 -10.58 1.66
C ALA A 169 -4.27 -9.69 2.31
N VAL A 170 -4.90 -10.18 3.40
CA VAL A 170 -5.86 -9.38 4.16
C VAL A 170 -5.16 -8.22 4.86
N MET A 171 -4.03 -8.48 5.54
CA MET A 171 -3.29 -7.45 6.28
C MET A 171 -2.74 -6.37 5.33
N LEU A 172 -2.21 -6.76 4.17
CA LEU A 172 -1.71 -5.78 3.18
C LEU A 172 -2.84 -4.92 2.62
N HIS A 173 -3.99 -5.51 2.29
CA HIS A 173 -5.17 -4.75 1.85
C HIS A 173 -5.61 -3.73 2.91
N LEU A 174 -5.68 -4.14 4.18
CA LEU A 174 -6.02 -3.24 5.28
C LEU A 174 -4.95 -2.15 5.47
N ALA A 175 -3.66 -2.50 5.40
CA ALA A 175 -2.55 -1.55 5.54
C ALA A 175 -2.58 -0.48 4.45
N ASP A 176 -2.83 -0.87 3.20
CA ASP A 176 -3.00 0.02 2.05
C ASP A 176 -4.17 1.00 2.26
N MET A 177 -5.34 0.47 2.64
CA MET A 177 -6.51 1.30 2.97
C MET A 177 -6.25 2.26 4.13
N MET A 178 -5.55 1.81 5.18
CA MET A 178 -5.21 2.67 6.32
C MET A 178 -4.22 3.77 5.91
N ALA A 179 -3.19 3.46 5.13
CA ALA A 179 -2.24 4.44 4.63
C ALA A 179 -2.95 5.50 3.79
N ALA A 180 -3.75 5.07 2.82
CA ALA A 180 -4.45 5.95 1.90
C ALA A 180 -5.48 6.87 2.58
N HIS A 181 -6.18 6.38 3.62
CA HIS A 181 -7.31 7.08 4.22
C HIS A 181 -7.05 7.71 5.59
N PHE A 182 -5.98 7.33 6.29
CA PHE A 182 -5.65 7.89 7.59
C PHE A 182 -4.34 8.67 7.58
N ASP A 183 -3.33 8.23 6.80
CA ASP A 183 -2.00 8.84 6.84
C ASP A 183 -1.78 9.88 5.74
N GLU A 184 -2.47 9.73 4.59
CA GLU A 184 -2.21 10.50 3.37
C GLU A 184 -3.37 11.41 2.94
N MET A 185 -4.48 11.36 3.64
CA MET A 185 -5.51 12.39 3.46
C MET A 185 -4.92 13.70 3.96
N GLU A 186 -4.67 14.64 3.04
CA GLU A 186 -4.55 16.04 3.43
C GLU A 186 -5.78 16.37 4.27
N ASP A 187 -5.56 17.05 5.41
CA ASP A 187 -6.65 17.68 6.16
C ASP A 187 -7.41 18.59 5.19
N ARG A 188 -8.29 18.02 4.41
CA ARG A 188 -9.37 18.78 3.87
C ARG A 188 -10.12 19.26 5.10
N ASN A 189 -10.00 20.54 5.39
CA ASN A 189 -10.89 21.30 6.25
C ASN A 189 -12.32 21.29 5.65
N GLU A 190 -12.78 20.19 5.15
CA GLU A 190 -14.17 19.82 5.17
C GLU A 190 -14.44 19.51 6.63
N GLN A 191 -14.72 20.57 7.37
CA GLN A 191 -15.56 20.52 8.55
C GLN A 191 -16.74 19.62 8.11
N ILE A 192 -16.56 18.30 8.35
CA ILE A 192 -17.70 17.37 8.37
C ILE A 192 -18.50 18.00 9.51
N SER A 193 -19.48 18.81 9.15
CA SER A 193 -20.55 19.14 10.07
C SER A 193 -21.12 17.76 10.40
N ILE A 194 -20.67 17.22 11.52
CA ILE A 194 -21.29 16.03 12.12
C ILE A 194 -22.72 16.49 12.25
N ASP A 195 -23.52 16.04 11.29
CA ASP A 195 -24.94 16.34 11.27
C ASP A 195 -25.43 15.94 12.66
N ASN A 196 -25.92 16.91 13.44
CA ASN A 196 -26.39 16.73 14.80
C ASN A 196 -27.38 15.57 14.97
N ARG A 197 -27.88 15.01 13.85
CA ARG A 197 -28.68 13.77 13.81
C ARG A 197 -27.96 12.54 14.34
N TYR A 198 -26.60 12.54 14.40
CA TYR A 198 -25.82 11.42 14.93
C TYR A 198 -25.24 11.67 16.31
N ALA A 199 -25.17 12.91 16.77
CA ALA A 199 -24.61 13.25 18.08
C ALA A 199 -25.37 12.59 19.25
N GLY A 200 -26.67 12.34 19.13
CA GLY A 200 -27.48 11.67 20.16
C GLY A 200 -27.38 10.13 20.15
N ARG A 201 -26.89 9.51 19.08
CA ARG A 201 -26.81 8.03 18.99
C ARG A 201 -25.63 7.43 19.74
N TRP A 202 -24.55 8.16 19.86
CA TRP A 202 -23.35 7.70 20.55
C TRP A 202 -23.45 7.86 22.06
N GLN A 203 -24.19 8.88 22.54
CA GLN A 203 -24.44 9.08 23.97
C GLN A 203 -25.11 7.86 24.61
N TRP A 204 -26.03 7.20 23.90
CA TRP A 204 -26.70 5.98 24.36
C TRP A 204 -25.77 4.79 24.64
N LEU A 205 -24.66 4.66 23.90
CA LEU A 205 -23.67 3.60 24.11
C LEU A 205 -22.85 3.82 25.38
N TYR A 206 -22.57 5.07 25.75
CA TYR A 206 -21.83 5.41 26.97
C TYR A 206 -22.69 5.34 28.23
N ASP A 207 -23.99 5.57 28.11
CA ASP A 207 -24.94 5.53 29.25
C ASP A 207 -25.26 4.08 29.69
N GLN A 208 -24.94 3.06 28.89
CA GLN A 208 -25.17 1.64 29.23
C GLN A 208 -24.00 1.03 30.04
N GLU A 209 -22.82 1.65 30.10
CA GLU A 209 -21.68 1.15 30.88
C GLU A 209 -21.63 1.72 32.31
N SER A 210 -22.59 2.57 32.70
CA SER A 210 -22.61 3.26 34.00
C SER A 210 -23.77 2.84 34.89
N GLY A 211 -24.42 1.69 34.60
CA GLY A 211 -25.56 1.17 35.38
C GLY A 211 -25.27 -0.21 35.98
#